data_4fc2b84f35a3ec5d4e30da98513be941
#
_entry.id   4fc2b84f35a3ec5d4e30da98513be941
#
_cell.length_a   1.000
_cell.length_b   1.000
_cell.length_c   1.000
_cell.angle_alpha   90.00
_cell.angle_beta   90.00
_cell.angle_gamma   90.00
#
_symmetry.space_group_name_H-M   'P 1'
#
loop_
_entity.id
_entity.type
_entity.pdbx_description
1 polymer ?
#
loop_
_entity_poly.entity_id
_entity_poly.type
_entity_poly.pdbx_seq_one_letter_code
_entity_poly.pdbx_strand_id
1 'polypeptide(L)'
;MTFLELRHQVEDALKTSGYSKGTLKFTKCVFNHLQHYLEKGQNFELTHELASQFLLEKHGTLDWDALTKSQKGSVRCVEYLTTWLESKELRKSKKRRRKIPFEGKLGQSFEDFLLRESHTKHPATLKHHRTRLSHLYLYLYERNMVCMDITTEIMIGFLAHLDNIKTIAERDNHIISIRAFMKFLCERKELQDCSYERWINLLRLKRPVSKKIPSVYTQEEVERIIASIDRISTIGKRNYAMILLCARYGLRAIDVVGMRFCNIDWDTNEIRVRQQKTDKEITLPLSEEVGCALIDYIKNGRPSANTPYLFIKHSAPYGALSSGVMALNVSTYMRRAGIDSTGKRTGSHILRHSLASNLLKANEQLPVISEILGHKSTESTKSYLKVDLDRLRQCALDVPFVSSLFYDNLYGK
;
A
#
# COMPACT_ATOMS: atom_id res chain seq x y z
N MET A 1 11.55 -13.49 -35.16
CA MET A 1 12.34 -12.25 -34.91
C MET A 1 13.69 -12.66 -34.40
N THR A 2 14.75 -12.30 -35.08
CA THR A 2 16.11 -12.68 -34.67
C THR A 2 16.47 -12.08 -33.31
N PHE A 3 17.40 -12.74 -32.60
CA PHE A 3 17.87 -12.22 -31.31
C PHE A 3 18.49 -10.83 -31.43
N LEU A 4 19.16 -10.53 -32.52
CA LEU A 4 19.77 -9.22 -32.77
C LEU A 4 18.72 -8.11 -32.93
N GLU A 5 17.64 -8.37 -33.65
CA GLU A 5 16.51 -7.45 -33.77
C GLU A 5 15.83 -7.21 -32.42
N LEU A 6 15.55 -8.27 -31.68
CA LEU A 6 14.98 -8.21 -30.33
C LEU A 6 15.86 -7.37 -29.40
N ARG A 7 17.16 -7.68 -29.38
CA ARG A 7 18.15 -6.96 -28.58
C ARG A 7 18.16 -5.46 -28.90
N HIS A 8 18.17 -5.09 -30.17
CA HIS A 8 18.17 -3.70 -30.61
C HIS A 8 16.93 -2.94 -30.13
N GLN A 9 15.77 -3.54 -30.32
CA GLN A 9 14.50 -2.96 -29.86
C GLN A 9 14.48 -2.75 -28.33
N VAL A 10 14.95 -3.72 -27.56
CA VAL A 10 14.99 -3.63 -26.09
C VAL A 10 16.05 -2.63 -25.63
N GLU A 11 17.22 -2.58 -26.23
CA GLU A 11 18.26 -1.58 -25.90
C GLU A 11 17.76 -0.14 -26.15
N ASP A 12 17.06 0.10 -27.23
CA ASP A 12 16.52 1.41 -27.55
C ASP A 12 15.35 1.78 -26.64
N ALA A 13 14.48 0.82 -26.32
CA ALA A 13 13.42 1.03 -25.36
C ALA A 13 13.97 1.34 -23.95
N LEU A 14 15.07 0.72 -23.54
CA LEU A 14 15.75 1.02 -22.28
C LEU A 14 16.36 2.43 -22.27
N LYS A 15 16.98 2.85 -23.38
CA LYS A 15 17.52 4.22 -23.54
C LYS A 15 16.40 5.26 -23.46
N THR A 16 15.34 5.08 -24.26
CA THR A 16 14.17 5.97 -24.31
C THR A 16 13.47 6.06 -22.94
N SER A 17 13.45 4.97 -22.19
CA SER A 17 12.89 4.95 -20.83
C SER A 17 13.78 5.62 -19.78
N GLY A 18 14.94 6.16 -20.14
CA GLY A 18 15.83 6.92 -19.25
C GLY A 18 16.62 6.08 -18.25
N TYR A 19 16.96 4.83 -18.59
CA TYR A 19 17.83 4.02 -17.73
C TYR A 19 19.26 4.60 -17.65
N SER A 20 19.89 4.49 -16.47
CA SER A 20 21.24 5.03 -16.26
C SER A 20 22.29 4.37 -17.15
N LYS A 21 23.36 5.11 -17.47
CA LYS A 21 24.50 4.59 -18.27
C LYS A 21 25.08 3.31 -17.69
N GLY A 22 25.16 3.20 -16.36
CA GLY A 22 25.63 1.99 -15.66
C GLY A 22 24.72 0.78 -15.87
N THR A 23 23.38 0.99 -15.81
CA THR A 23 22.40 -0.06 -16.10
C THR A 23 22.48 -0.52 -17.55
N LEU A 24 22.57 0.42 -18.49
CA LEU A 24 22.70 0.10 -19.92
C LEU A 24 23.97 -0.69 -20.20
N LYS A 25 25.13 -0.31 -19.60
CA LYS A 25 26.38 -1.05 -19.73
C LYS A 25 26.28 -2.47 -19.19
N PHE A 26 25.67 -2.65 -18.00
CA PHE A 26 25.45 -3.96 -17.42
C PHE A 26 24.54 -4.84 -18.27
N THR A 27 23.43 -4.28 -18.75
CA THR A 27 22.48 -4.98 -19.63
C THR A 27 23.15 -5.43 -20.92
N LYS A 28 23.94 -4.56 -21.57
CA LYS A 28 24.73 -4.93 -22.76
C LYS A 28 25.68 -6.09 -22.49
N CYS A 29 26.35 -6.09 -21.34
CA CYS A 29 27.24 -7.18 -20.97
C CYS A 29 26.47 -8.52 -20.85
N VAL A 30 25.30 -8.50 -20.22
CA VAL A 30 24.45 -9.72 -20.10
C VAL A 30 23.95 -10.16 -21.47
N PHE A 31 23.54 -9.23 -22.35
CA PHE A 31 23.09 -9.54 -23.70
C PHE A 31 24.20 -10.11 -24.56
N ASN A 32 25.43 -9.62 -24.43
CA ASN A 32 26.59 -10.21 -25.13
C ASN A 32 26.82 -11.67 -24.72
N HIS A 33 26.74 -11.98 -23.41
CA HIS A 33 26.88 -13.36 -22.94
C HIS A 33 25.75 -14.27 -23.46
N LEU A 34 24.51 -13.77 -23.47
CA LEU A 34 23.37 -14.50 -23.99
C LEU A 34 23.47 -14.70 -25.50
N GLN A 35 23.94 -13.72 -26.24
CA GLN A 35 24.20 -13.83 -27.67
C GLN A 35 25.21 -14.93 -27.96
N HIS A 36 26.35 -14.89 -27.28
CA HIS A 36 27.39 -15.94 -27.45
C HIS A 36 26.87 -17.35 -27.10
N TYR A 37 26.02 -17.44 -26.05
CA TYR A 37 25.37 -18.70 -25.69
C TYR A 37 24.46 -19.23 -26.82
N LEU A 38 23.65 -18.35 -27.41
CA LEU A 38 22.77 -18.69 -28.52
C LEU A 38 23.56 -19.10 -29.78
N GLU A 39 24.60 -18.33 -30.13
CA GLU A 39 25.49 -18.62 -31.28
C GLU A 39 26.17 -20.00 -31.14
N LYS A 40 26.65 -20.32 -29.91
CA LYS A 40 27.26 -21.63 -29.63
C LYS A 40 26.27 -22.77 -29.81
N GLY A 41 24.99 -22.55 -29.48
CA GLY A 41 23.89 -23.49 -29.69
C GLY A 41 23.28 -23.47 -31.09
N GLN A 42 23.82 -22.66 -32.01
CA GLN A 42 23.29 -22.44 -33.38
C GLN A 42 21.85 -21.96 -33.40
N ASN A 43 21.43 -21.19 -32.34
CA ASN A 43 20.10 -20.63 -32.20
C ASN A 43 20.11 -19.14 -32.57
N PHE A 44 19.25 -18.75 -33.49
CA PHE A 44 19.13 -17.34 -33.94
C PHE A 44 17.97 -16.59 -33.30
N GLU A 45 17.08 -17.27 -32.57
CA GLU A 45 15.94 -16.73 -31.89
C GLU A 45 15.96 -17.08 -30.41
N LEU A 46 15.45 -16.18 -29.57
CA LEU A 46 15.33 -16.37 -28.15
C LEU A 46 13.95 -16.95 -27.80
N THR A 47 13.93 -18.08 -27.11
CA THR A 47 12.72 -18.63 -26.49
C THR A 47 12.80 -18.53 -24.97
N HIS A 48 11.66 -18.68 -24.28
CA HIS A 48 11.63 -18.75 -22.81
C HIS A 48 12.45 -19.90 -22.24
N GLU A 49 12.48 -21.01 -22.96
CA GLU A 49 13.23 -22.20 -22.57
C GLU A 49 14.74 -21.95 -22.65
N LEU A 50 15.23 -21.42 -23.78
CA LEU A 50 16.64 -21.05 -23.97
C LEU A 50 17.09 -19.97 -22.97
N ALA A 51 16.24 -18.99 -22.69
CA ALA A 51 16.51 -17.98 -21.67
C ALA A 51 16.66 -18.60 -20.27
N SER A 52 15.83 -19.57 -19.92
CA SER A 52 15.88 -20.28 -18.64
C SER A 52 17.11 -21.20 -18.56
N GLN A 53 17.44 -21.92 -19.62
CA GLN A 53 18.63 -22.75 -19.71
C GLN A 53 19.93 -21.94 -19.57
N PHE A 54 20.03 -20.82 -20.28
CA PHE A 54 21.15 -19.87 -20.14
C PHE A 54 21.35 -19.40 -18.71
N LEU A 55 20.26 -19.01 -18.04
CA LEU A 55 20.34 -18.54 -16.65
C LEU A 55 20.71 -19.68 -15.69
N LEU A 56 20.20 -20.87 -15.92
CA LEU A 56 20.51 -22.05 -15.11
C LEU A 56 21.98 -22.47 -15.26
N GLU A 57 22.50 -22.55 -16.48
CA GLU A 57 23.91 -22.83 -16.73
C GLU A 57 24.84 -21.77 -16.13
N LYS A 58 24.47 -20.50 -16.28
CA LYS A 58 25.30 -19.40 -15.81
C LYS A 58 25.31 -19.24 -14.28
N HIS A 59 24.22 -19.59 -13.58
CA HIS A 59 24.06 -19.31 -12.16
C HIS A 59 23.90 -20.53 -11.28
N GLY A 60 23.72 -21.72 -11.88
CA GLY A 60 23.55 -23.00 -11.19
C GLY A 60 22.19 -23.20 -10.55
N THR A 61 21.37 -22.14 -10.48
CA THR A 61 20.02 -22.17 -9.89
C THR A 61 19.13 -21.07 -10.48
N LEU A 62 17.83 -21.36 -10.53
CA LEU A 62 16.79 -20.35 -10.83
C LEU A 62 16.02 -19.92 -9.58
N ASP A 63 16.37 -20.47 -8.40
CA ASP A 63 15.75 -20.02 -7.15
C ASP A 63 16.19 -18.59 -6.84
N TRP A 64 15.21 -17.68 -6.90
CA TRP A 64 15.45 -16.26 -6.69
C TRP A 64 16.09 -15.96 -5.33
N ASP A 65 15.75 -16.70 -4.28
CA ASP A 65 16.25 -16.40 -2.95
C ASP A 65 17.70 -16.84 -2.76
N ALA A 66 18.14 -17.85 -3.51
CA ALA A 66 19.53 -18.34 -3.55
C ALA A 66 20.45 -17.44 -4.39
N LEU A 67 19.91 -16.60 -5.28
CA LEU A 67 20.72 -15.75 -6.17
C LEU A 67 21.33 -14.54 -5.45
N THR A 68 22.56 -14.23 -5.77
CA THR A 68 23.24 -12.98 -5.37
C THR A 68 22.61 -11.75 -6.04
N LYS A 69 22.95 -10.55 -5.55
CA LYS A 69 22.45 -9.29 -6.12
C LYS A 69 22.81 -9.12 -7.60
N SER A 70 24.01 -9.52 -8.00
CA SER A 70 24.47 -9.45 -9.40
C SER A 70 23.74 -10.45 -10.29
N GLN A 71 23.58 -11.69 -9.82
CA GLN A 71 22.83 -12.73 -10.54
C GLN A 71 21.35 -12.35 -10.72
N LYS A 72 20.72 -11.78 -9.70
CA LYS A 72 19.37 -11.16 -9.80
C LYS A 72 19.32 -10.06 -10.85
N GLY A 73 20.41 -9.32 -11.03
CA GLY A 73 20.57 -8.34 -12.11
C GLY A 73 20.54 -8.98 -13.49
N SER A 74 21.29 -10.05 -13.67
CA SER A 74 21.34 -10.81 -14.95
C SER A 74 19.98 -11.39 -15.32
N VAL A 75 19.28 -12.00 -14.35
CA VAL A 75 17.90 -12.50 -14.57
C VAL A 75 16.98 -11.39 -15.07
N ARG A 76 17.02 -10.20 -14.44
CA ARG A 76 16.21 -9.06 -14.88
C ARG A 76 16.53 -8.59 -16.30
N CYS A 77 17.81 -8.64 -16.69
CA CYS A 77 18.19 -8.29 -18.06
C CYS A 77 17.59 -9.26 -19.08
N VAL A 78 17.61 -10.53 -18.79
CA VAL A 78 16.99 -11.57 -19.65
C VAL A 78 15.47 -11.43 -19.65
N GLU A 79 14.85 -11.11 -18.52
CA GLU A 79 13.42 -10.83 -18.42
C GLU A 79 12.98 -9.61 -19.26
N TYR A 80 13.83 -8.63 -19.52
CA TYR A 80 13.50 -7.54 -20.46
C TYR A 80 13.27 -8.08 -21.87
N LEU A 81 14.11 -9.01 -22.32
CA LEU A 81 13.98 -9.62 -23.65
C LEU A 81 12.72 -10.50 -23.74
N THR A 82 12.52 -11.40 -22.79
CA THR A 82 11.38 -12.33 -22.81
C THR A 82 10.05 -11.59 -22.67
N THR A 83 9.97 -10.58 -21.81
CA THR A 83 8.75 -9.75 -21.68
C THR A 83 8.48 -8.89 -22.93
N TRP A 84 9.54 -8.44 -23.59
CA TRP A 84 9.40 -7.70 -24.84
C TRP A 84 8.87 -8.58 -25.97
N LEU A 85 9.25 -9.85 -26.00
CA LEU A 85 8.69 -10.82 -26.95
C LEU A 85 7.17 -10.97 -26.80
N GLU A 86 6.68 -10.98 -25.54
CA GLU A 86 5.25 -11.20 -25.24
C GLU A 86 4.39 -9.95 -25.45
N SER A 87 4.86 -8.78 -24.99
CA SER A 87 4.00 -7.61 -24.81
C SER A 87 4.52 -6.33 -25.44
N LYS A 88 5.73 -6.34 -26.00
CA LYS A 88 6.45 -5.14 -26.48
C LYS A 88 6.60 -4.03 -25.42
N GLU A 89 6.58 -4.42 -24.13
CA GLU A 89 6.72 -3.52 -22.99
C GLU A 89 7.90 -3.91 -22.12
N LEU A 90 8.66 -2.93 -21.62
CA LEU A 90 9.69 -3.13 -20.60
C LEU A 90 9.01 -3.27 -19.23
N ARG A 91 8.51 -4.44 -18.88
CA ARG A 91 8.00 -4.69 -17.54
C ARG A 91 9.15 -5.02 -16.60
N LYS A 92 9.32 -4.25 -15.54
CA LYS A 92 10.09 -4.73 -14.38
C LYS A 92 9.38 -5.94 -13.83
N SER A 93 9.99 -7.11 -13.88
CA SER A 93 9.55 -8.26 -13.11
C SER A 93 9.53 -7.84 -11.63
N LYS A 94 8.35 -7.55 -11.11
CA LYS A 94 8.15 -7.57 -9.67
C LYS A 94 8.12 -9.05 -9.30
N LYS A 95 8.84 -9.47 -8.25
CA LYS A 95 8.58 -10.71 -7.55
C LYS A 95 7.08 -10.78 -7.31
N ARG A 96 6.33 -11.34 -8.25
CA ARG A 96 4.93 -11.65 -8.01
C ARG A 96 4.99 -12.74 -6.95
N ARG A 97 4.63 -12.44 -5.70
CA ARG A 97 4.18 -13.50 -4.80
C ARG A 97 3.23 -14.31 -5.65
N ARG A 98 3.57 -15.56 -5.97
CA ARG A 98 2.75 -16.43 -6.82
C ARG A 98 1.34 -16.33 -6.24
N LYS A 99 0.40 -15.82 -7.03
CA LYS A 99 -0.99 -15.89 -6.63
C LYS A 99 -1.26 -17.36 -6.49
N ILE A 100 -1.72 -17.80 -5.33
CA ILE A 100 -2.18 -19.16 -5.14
C ILE A 100 -3.35 -19.33 -6.12
N PRO A 101 -3.22 -20.22 -7.13
CA PRO A 101 -4.34 -20.48 -8.03
C PRO A 101 -5.42 -21.16 -7.21
N PHE A 102 -6.66 -20.79 -7.41
CA PHE A 102 -7.81 -21.49 -6.87
C PHE A 102 -8.23 -22.54 -7.91
N GLU A 103 -7.89 -23.81 -7.69
CA GLU A 103 -8.05 -24.90 -8.63
C GLU A 103 -9.16 -25.87 -8.20
N GLY A 104 -9.71 -26.60 -9.15
CA GLY A 104 -10.72 -27.60 -8.92
C GLY A 104 -12.07 -27.04 -8.49
N LYS A 105 -12.99 -27.92 -8.07
CA LYS A 105 -14.34 -27.57 -7.64
C LYS A 105 -14.34 -26.63 -6.43
N LEU A 106 -13.43 -26.86 -5.48
CA LEU A 106 -13.23 -25.95 -4.35
C LEU A 106 -12.84 -24.55 -4.82
N GLY A 107 -11.84 -24.46 -5.72
CA GLY A 107 -11.33 -23.18 -6.22
C GLY A 107 -12.37 -22.38 -6.98
N GLN A 108 -13.26 -23.05 -7.69
CA GLN A 108 -14.34 -22.40 -8.46
C GLN A 108 -15.24 -21.54 -7.55
N SER A 109 -15.64 -22.06 -6.38
CA SER A 109 -16.48 -21.29 -5.43
C SER A 109 -15.76 -20.01 -4.94
N PHE A 110 -14.42 -20.05 -4.75
CA PHE A 110 -13.63 -18.86 -4.38
C PHE A 110 -13.53 -17.84 -5.52
N GLU A 111 -13.34 -18.30 -6.76
CA GLU A 111 -13.31 -17.39 -7.93
C GLU A 111 -14.69 -16.79 -8.21
N ASP A 112 -15.76 -17.56 -8.10
CA ASP A 112 -17.14 -17.07 -8.25
C ASP A 112 -17.48 -15.98 -7.22
N PHE A 113 -17.04 -16.18 -5.96
CA PHE A 113 -17.17 -15.16 -4.94
C PHE A 113 -16.43 -13.87 -5.32
N LEU A 114 -15.16 -13.99 -5.74
CA LEU A 114 -14.37 -12.82 -6.14
C LEU A 114 -14.95 -12.12 -7.37
N LEU A 115 -15.50 -12.88 -8.30
CA LEU A 115 -16.19 -12.36 -9.47
C LEU A 115 -17.43 -11.57 -9.04
N ARG A 116 -18.29 -12.12 -8.16
CA ARG A 116 -19.45 -11.42 -7.62
C ARG A 116 -19.07 -10.11 -6.94
N GLU A 117 -18.07 -10.15 -6.06
CA GLU A 117 -17.62 -8.97 -5.34
C GLU A 117 -17.01 -7.92 -6.28
N SER A 118 -16.49 -8.32 -7.46
CA SER A 118 -15.90 -7.39 -8.43
C SER A 118 -16.87 -6.38 -9.00
N HIS A 119 -18.16 -6.67 -9.00
CA HIS A 119 -19.20 -5.74 -9.46
C HIS A 119 -19.43 -4.56 -8.51
N THR A 120 -19.06 -4.71 -7.22
CA THR A 120 -19.37 -3.69 -6.21
C THR A 120 -18.13 -3.17 -5.45
N LYS A 121 -17.03 -3.92 -5.45
CA LYS A 121 -15.84 -3.60 -4.65
C LYS A 121 -14.68 -3.10 -5.49
N HIS A 122 -13.96 -2.14 -4.93
CA HIS A 122 -12.73 -1.64 -5.54
C HIS A 122 -11.67 -2.76 -5.69
N PRO A 123 -10.87 -2.78 -6.79
CA PRO A 123 -9.86 -3.81 -7.07
C PRO A 123 -8.88 -4.08 -5.92
N ALA A 124 -8.52 -3.06 -5.14
CA ALA A 124 -7.68 -3.23 -3.96
C ALA A 124 -8.36 -4.09 -2.87
N THR A 125 -9.68 -3.95 -2.67
CA THR A 125 -10.45 -4.76 -1.72
C THR A 125 -10.50 -6.21 -2.17
N LEU A 126 -10.73 -6.45 -3.46
CA LEU A 126 -10.72 -7.81 -4.04
C LEU A 126 -9.36 -8.49 -3.87
N LYS A 127 -8.27 -7.75 -4.09
CA LYS A 127 -6.92 -8.26 -3.83
C LYS A 127 -6.74 -8.67 -2.37
N HIS A 128 -7.28 -7.91 -1.43
CA HIS A 128 -7.24 -8.27 -0.01
C HIS A 128 -8.10 -9.50 0.29
N HIS A 129 -9.32 -9.57 -0.25
CA HIS A 129 -10.16 -10.77 -0.12
C HIS A 129 -9.43 -12.01 -0.64
N ARG A 130 -8.90 -11.96 -1.86
CA ARG A 130 -8.15 -13.08 -2.45
C ARG A 130 -6.97 -13.52 -1.56
N THR A 131 -6.16 -12.56 -1.11
CA THR A 131 -4.99 -12.88 -0.26
C THR A 131 -5.38 -13.50 1.07
N ARG A 132 -6.48 -13.05 1.68
CA ARG A 132 -6.95 -13.57 2.96
C ARG A 132 -7.63 -14.91 2.81
N LEU A 133 -8.46 -15.07 1.81
CA LEU A 133 -9.16 -16.32 1.51
C LEU A 133 -8.21 -17.42 1.04
N SER A 134 -7.04 -17.08 0.47
CA SER A 134 -6.07 -18.09 0.09
C SER A 134 -5.57 -18.94 1.26
N HIS A 135 -5.59 -18.41 2.49
CA HIS A 135 -5.27 -19.21 3.68
C HIS A 135 -6.35 -20.25 3.98
N LEU A 136 -7.63 -19.89 3.85
CA LEU A 136 -8.73 -20.84 4.01
C LEU A 136 -8.73 -21.87 2.87
N TYR A 137 -8.52 -21.40 1.64
CA TYR A 137 -8.43 -22.29 0.49
C TYR A 137 -7.34 -23.36 0.66
N LEU A 138 -6.11 -22.95 1.04
CA LEU A 138 -5.02 -23.91 1.27
C LEU A 138 -5.33 -24.88 2.38
N TYR A 139 -5.90 -24.41 3.49
CA TYR A 139 -6.28 -25.24 4.63
C TYR A 139 -7.27 -26.34 4.24
N LEU A 140 -8.24 -26.02 3.38
CA LEU A 140 -9.22 -26.98 2.86
C LEU A 140 -8.61 -27.89 1.78
N TYR A 141 -7.84 -27.29 0.86
CA TYR A 141 -7.22 -28.01 -0.27
C TYR A 141 -6.24 -29.11 0.22
N GLU A 142 -5.40 -28.83 1.20
CA GLU A 142 -4.47 -29.80 1.80
C GLU A 142 -5.19 -30.97 2.48
N ARG A 143 -6.48 -30.82 2.79
CA ARG A 143 -7.35 -31.85 3.38
C ARG A 143 -8.28 -32.51 2.38
N ASN A 144 -8.13 -32.21 1.08
CA ASN A 144 -9.00 -32.69 0.01
C ASN A 144 -10.50 -32.40 0.24
N MET A 145 -10.81 -31.24 0.84
CA MET A 145 -12.16 -30.82 1.18
C MET A 145 -12.77 -29.94 0.09
N VAL A 146 -14.09 -29.94 -0.02
CA VAL A 146 -14.89 -28.98 -0.81
C VAL A 146 -15.72 -28.10 0.12
N CYS A 147 -16.42 -27.08 -0.44
CA CYS A 147 -17.19 -26.15 0.39
C CYS A 147 -18.30 -26.84 1.22
N MET A 148 -18.91 -27.91 0.70
CA MET A 148 -19.91 -28.69 1.44
C MET A 148 -19.37 -29.38 2.70
N ASP A 149 -18.06 -29.61 2.78
CA ASP A 149 -17.43 -30.25 3.92
C ASP A 149 -17.13 -29.27 5.06
N ILE A 150 -17.36 -27.97 4.84
CA ILE A 150 -17.10 -26.96 5.86
C ILE A 150 -18.12 -27.08 6.98
N THR A 151 -17.70 -27.71 8.08
CA THR A 151 -18.46 -27.78 9.34
C THR A 151 -17.94 -26.77 10.35
N THR A 152 -18.65 -26.66 11.45
CA THR A 152 -18.25 -25.81 12.60
C THR A 152 -16.88 -26.22 13.14
N GLU A 153 -16.63 -27.52 13.25
CA GLU A 153 -15.38 -28.11 13.76
C GLU A 153 -14.21 -27.78 12.86
N ILE A 154 -14.38 -27.89 11.54
CA ILE A 154 -13.36 -27.55 10.56
C ILE A 154 -13.02 -26.05 10.62
N MET A 155 -14.04 -25.21 10.75
CA MET A 155 -13.82 -23.75 10.89
C MET A 155 -13.13 -23.41 12.21
N ILE A 156 -13.45 -24.07 13.32
CA ILE A 156 -12.74 -23.91 14.59
C ILE A 156 -11.27 -24.29 14.43
N GLY A 157 -10.98 -25.43 13.80
CA GLY A 157 -9.62 -25.86 13.51
C GLY A 157 -8.84 -24.87 12.67
N PHE A 158 -9.49 -24.31 11.63
CA PHE A 158 -8.89 -23.25 10.82
C PHE A 158 -8.64 -21.96 11.61
N LEU A 159 -9.56 -21.54 12.49
CA LEU A 159 -9.37 -20.38 13.34
C LEU A 159 -8.21 -20.54 14.31
N ALA A 160 -8.05 -21.74 14.90
CA ALA A 160 -6.91 -22.07 15.74
C ALA A 160 -5.59 -22.00 14.94
N HIS A 161 -5.59 -22.52 13.71
CA HIS A 161 -4.43 -22.39 12.82
C HIS A 161 -4.10 -20.91 12.53
N LEU A 162 -5.08 -20.06 12.25
CA LEU A 162 -4.87 -18.62 12.06
C LEU A 162 -4.32 -17.93 13.33
N ASP A 163 -4.81 -18.31 14.51
CA ASP A 163 -4.35 -17.72 15.77
C ASP A 163 -2.85 -18.01 16.03
N ASN A 164 -2.35 -19.15 15.56
CA ASN A 164 -0.93 -19.52 15.69
C ASN A 164 0.00 -18.75 14.74
N ILE A 165 -0.50 -18.29 13.58
CA ILE A 165 0.34 -17.71 12.53
C ILE A 165 0.10 -16.21 12.29
N LYS A 166 -0.92 -15.62 12.92
CA LYS A 166 -1.33 -14.22 12.69
C LYS A 166 -1.53 -13.46 13.98
N THR A 167 -1.26 -12.16 13.91
CA THR A 167 -1.66 -11.24 14.98
C THR A 167 -3.20 -11.13 15.04
N ILE A 168 -3.74 -10.73 16.20
CA ILE A 168 -5.19 -10.53 16.40
C ILE A 168 -5.78 -9.61 15.30
N ALA A 169 -5.04 -8.55 14.95
CA ALA A 169 -5.49 -7.62 13.92
C ALA A 169 -5.54 -8.22 12.50
N GLU A 170 -4.58 -9.07 12.18
CA GLU A 170 -4.53 -9.78 10.90
C GLU A 170 -5.60 -10.86 10.85
N ARG A 171 -5.75 -11.64 11.94
CA ARG A 171 -6.82 -12.63 12.09
C ARG A 171 -8.20 -12.01 11.82
N ASP A 172 -8.52 -10.91 12.50
CA ASP A 172 -9.81 -10.23 12.33
C ASP A 172 -10.04 -9.74 10.90
N ASN A 173 -8.96 -9.33 10.22
CA ASN A 173 -9.05 -9.01 8.80
C ASN A 173 -9.35 -10.24 7.92
N HIS A 174 -8.85 -11.44 8.28
CA HIS A 174 -9.24 -12.68 7.62
C HIS A 174 -10.70 -13.01 7.89
N ILE A 175 -11.15 -12.91 9.15
CA ILE A 175 -12.54 -13.12 9.56
C ILE A 175 -13.53 -12.28 8.75
N ILE A 176 -13.22 -11.01 8.51
CA ILE A 176 -14.08 -10.14 7.68
C ILE A 176 -14.25 -10.70 6.26
N SER A 177 -13.17 -11.20 5.66
CA SER A 177 -13.23 -11.79 4.32
C SER A 177 -13.95 -13.14 4.33
N ILE A 178 -13.73 -13.95 5.36
CA ILE A 178 -14.38 -15.25 5.53
C ILE A 178 -15.88 -15.09 5.77
N ARG A 179 -16.32 -14.14 6.60
CA ARG A 179 -17.75 -13.84 6.78
C ARG A 179 -18.46 -13.51 5.45
N ALA A 180 -17.82 -12.68 4.61
CA ALA A 180 -18.38 -12.35 3.31
C ALA A 180 -18.47 -13.59 2.41
N PHE A 181 -17.46 -14.46 2.44
CA PHE A 181 -17.44 -15.71 1.69
C PHE A 181 -18.48 -16.71 2.21
N MET A 182 -18.59 -16.91 3.52
CA MET A 182 -19.60 -17.79 4.12
C MET A 182 -21.02 -17.34 3.79
N LYS A 183 -21.27 -16.00 3.81
CA LYS A 183 -22.57 -15.47 3.36
C LYS A 183 -22.86 -15.86 1.91
N PHE A 184 -21.88 -15.73 1.03
CA PHE A 184 -22.00 -16.12 -0.38
C PHE A 184 -22.32 -17.61 -0.54
N LEU A 185 -21.63 -18.48 0.19
CA LEU A 185 -21.87 -19.92 0.15
C LEU A 185 -23.26 -20.32 0.68
N CYS A 186 -23.73 -19.65 1.76
CA CYS A 186 -25.08 -19.85 2.28
C CYS A 186 -26.15 -19.47 1.26
N GLU A 187 -26.00 -18.33 0.58
CA GLU A 187 -26.92 -17.86 -0.46
C GLU A 187 -26.99 -18.83 -1.66
N ARG A 188 -25.89 -19.51 -1.98
CA ARG A 188 -25.80 -20.51 -3.05
C ARG A 188 -26.14 -21.94 -2.59
N LYS A 189 -26.41 -22.14 -1.31
CA LYS A 189 -26.64 -23.46 -0.71
C LYS A 189 -25.44 -24.42 -0.92
N GLU A 190 -24.25 -23.91 -0.92
CA GLU A 190 -22.99 -24.67 -1.05
C GLU A 190 -22.42 -25.12 0.30
N LEU A 191 -23.17 -24.99 1.39
CA LEU A 191 -22.85 -25.46 2.74
C LEU A 191 -23.92 -26.43 3.22
N GLN A 192 -23.57 -27.36 4.10
CA GLN A 192 -24.55 -28.22 4.79
C GLN A 192 -25.41 -27.40 5.76
N ASP A 193 -24.76 -26.49 6.53
CA ASP A 193 -25.43 -25.55 7.41
C ASP A 193 -25.43 -24.16 6.78
N CYS A 194 -26.55 -23.73 6.23
CA CYS A 194 -26.75 -22.42 5.62
C CYS A 194 -27.23 -21.35 6.61
N SER A 195 -27.19 -21.61 7.92
CA SER A 195 -27.50 -20.60 8.95
C SER A 195 -26.37 -19.58 9.09
N TYR A 196 -26.51 -18.45 8.37
CA TYR A 196 -25.49 -17.40 8.40
C TYR A 196 -25.31 -16.77 9.79
N GLU A 197 -26.36 -16.73 10.62
CA GLU A 197 -26.27 -16.24 11.99
C GLU A 197 -25.32 -17.10 12.86
N ARG A 198 -25.38 -18.42 12.67
CA ARG A 198 -24.46 -19.35 13.34
C ARG A 198 -23.01 -19.07 12.95
N TRP A 199 -22.77 -18.86 11.66
CA TRP A 199 -21.44 -18.52 11.15
C TRP A 199 -20.93 -17.17 11.68
N ILE A 200 -21.76 -16.12 11.77
CA ILE A 200 -21.40 -14.84 12.38
C ILE A 200 -21.00 -15.02 13.83
N ASN A 201 -21.75 -15.83 14.59
CA ASN A 201 -21.47 -16.08 15.99
C ASN A 201 -20.14 -16.82 16.19
N LEU A 202 -19.82 -17.80 15.37
CA LEU A 202 -18.55 -18.52 15.37
C LEU A 202 -17.38 -17.59 14.97
N LEU A 203 -17.56 -16.84 13.91
CA LEU A 203 -16.54 -15.96 13.32
C LEU A 203 -16.47 -14.60 14.03
N ARG A 204 -16.48 -14.57 15.36
CA ARG A 204 -16.40 -13.32 16.12
C ARG A 204 -15.04 -12.64 15.99
N LEU A 205 -15.07 -11.32 15.91
CA LEU A 205 -13.86 -10.50 15.97
C LEU A 205 -13.33 -10.47 17.40
N LYS A 206 -12.03 -10.73 17.56
CA LYS A 206 -11.35 -10.69 18.87
C LYS A 206 -10.87 -9.29 19.25
N ARG A 207 -10.80 -8.37 18.28
CA ARG A 207 -10.38 -7.00 18.58
C ARG A 207 -11.37 -6.37 19.56
N PRO A 208 -10.94 -5.96 20.75
CA PRO A 208 -11.74 -5.04 21.51
C PRO A 208 -11.97 -3.80 20.63
N VAL A 209 -13.16 -3.20 20.71
CA VAL A 209 -13.42 -1.90 20.07
C VAL A 209 -12.27 -0.99 20.52
N SER A 210 -11.30 -0.80 19.65
CA SER A 210 -10.03 -0.18 20.03
C SER A 210 -10.30 1.27 20.38
N LYS A 211 -10.24 1.58 21.67
CA LYS A 211 -10.18 2.95 22.18
C LYS A 211 -8.80 3.58 21.94
N LYS A 212 -8.00 3.07 20.97
CA LYS A 212 -6.68 3.62 20.69
C LYS A 212 -6.82 5.07 20.27
N ILE A 213 -6.24 5.93 21.06
CA ILE A 213 -6.07 7.34 20.74
C ILE A 213 -5.22 7.43 19.46
N PRO A 214 -5.63 8.20 18.45
CA PRO A 214 -4.81 8.41 17.27
C PRO A 214 -3.43 8.94 17.65
N SER A 215 -2.38 8.41 17.05
CA SER A 215 -1.04 9.00 17.19
C SER A 215 -1.01 10.34 16.48
N VAL A 216 -0.74 11.40 17.23
CA VAL A 216 -0.64 12.78 16.74
C VAL A 216 0.70 13.36 17.14
N TYR A 217 1.15 14.32 16.38
CA TYR A 217 2.38 15.07 16.57
C TYR A 217 2.03 16.54 16.68
N THR A 218 2.81 17.29 17.48
CA THR A 218 2.58 18.71 17.64
C THR A 218 2.88 19.49 16.36
N GLN A 219 2.46 20.73 16.29
CA GLN A 219 2.77 21.57 15.13
C GLN A 219 4.29 21.72 14.96
N GLU A 220 5.01 21.92 16.06
CA GLU A 220 6.49 22.04 16.07
C GLU A 220 7.16 20.76 15.58
N GLU A 221 6.66 19.58 15.97
CA GLU A 221 7.17 18.29 15.49
C GLU A 221 6.94 18.15 13.98
N VAL A 222 5.77 18.56 13.47
CA VAL A 222 5.46 18.53 12.02
C VAL A 222 6.37 19.50 11.27
N GLU A 223 6.61 20.72 11.77
CA GLU A 223 7.52 21.66 11.14
C GLU A 223 8.98 21.14 11.14
N ARG A 224 9.44 20.49 12.21
CA ARG A 224 10.77 19.85 12.23
C ARG A 224 10.87 18.74 11.18
N ILE A 225 9.81 17.94 10.96
CA ILE A 225 9.78 16.93 9.91
C ILE A 225 9.96 17.60 8.54
N ILE A 226 9.20 18.67 8.27
CA ILE A 226 9.26 19.42 7.02
C ILE A 226 10.66 20.02 6.82
N ALA A 227 11.23 20.64 7.85
CA ALA A 227 12.56 21.26 7.82
C ALA A 227 13.70 20.25 7.61
N SER A 228 13.50 18.97 7.99
CA SER A 228 14.50 17.91 7.81
C SER A 228 14.67 17.44 6.37
N ILE A 229 13.83 17.94 5.45
CA ILE A 229 13.84 17.52 4.05
C ILE A 229 14.90 18.30 3.27
N ASP A 230 15.87 17.58 2.71
CA ASP A 230 16.86 18.17 1.81
C ASP A 230 16.18 18.63 0.51
N ARG A 231 16.13 19.95 0.30
CA ARG A 231 15.53 20.59 -0.88
C ARG A 231 16.51 20.83 -2.03
N ILE A 232 17.78 20.47 -1.86
CA ILE A 232 18.78 20.59 -2.92
C ILE A 232 18.61 19.46 -3.94
N SER A 233 18.36 18.25 -3.46
CA SER A 233 18.17 17.08 -4.31
C SER A 233 16.82 17.08 -5.01
N THR A 234 16.78 16.60 -6.25
CA THR A 234 15.54 16.46 -7.05
C THR A 234 14.48 15.58 -6.36
N ILE A 235 14.91 14.51 -5.68
CA ILE A 235 14.05 13.66 -4.87
C ILE A 235 13.53 14.42 -3.65
N GLY A 236 14.37 15.22 -3.02
CA GLY A 236 14.02 16.04 -1.87
C GLY A 236 12.95 17.08 -2.22
N LYS A 237 13.09 17.80 -3.35
CA LYS A 237 12.07 18.73 -3.86
C LYS A 237 10.71 18.04 -4.04
N ARG A 238 10.69 16.86 -4.66
CA ARG A 238 9.46 16.05 -4.79
C ARG A 238 8.86 15.70 -3.43
N ASN A 239 9.68 15.18 -2.52
CA ASN A 239 9.21 14.71 -1.22
C ASN A 239 8.71 15.87 -0.36
N TYR A 240 9.37 17.03 -0.45
CA TYR A 240 8.95 18.26 0.22
C TYR A 240 7.55 18.68 -0.22
N ALA A 241 7.32 18.84 -1.53
CA ALA A 241 6.00 19.19 -2.07
C ALA A 241 4.90 18.17 -1.67
N MET A 242 5.19 16.87 -1.75
CA MET A 242 4.24 15.83 -1.34
C MET A 242 3.93 15.88 0.17
N ILE A 243 4.92 16.11 1.02
CA ILE A 243 4.74 16.16 2.47
C ILE A 243 3.98 17.40 2.87
N LEU A 244 4.23 18.56 2.24
CA LEU A 244 3.47 19.78 2.45
C LEU A 244 1.98 19.58 2.15
N LEU A 245 1.63 18.95 1.03
CA LEU A 245 0.24 18.63 0.68
C LEU A 245 -0.45 17.79 1.77
N CYS A 246 0.27 16.83 2.36
CA CYS A 246 -0.27 16.04 3.47
C CYS A 246 -0.35 16.84 4.78
N ALA A 247 0.64 17.67 5.08
CA ALA A 247 0.72 18.40 6.33
C ALA A 247 -0.24 19.60 6.37
N ARG A 248 -0.33 20.37 5.27
CA ARG A 248 -1.13 21.60 5.21
C ARG A 248 -2.61 21.34 4.89
N TYR A 249 -2.89 20.35 4.04
CA TYR A 249 -4.27 20.06 3.60
C TYR A 249 -4.79 18.71 4.10
N GLY A 250 -3.98 17.93 4.79
CA GLY A 250 -4.39 16.61 5.27
C GLY A 250 -4.74 15.63 4.15
N LEU A 251 -4.26 15.82 2.93
CA LEU A 251 -4.51 14.92 1.82
C LEU A 251 -3.99 13.51 2.11
N ARG A 252 -4.72 12.51 1.64
CA ARG A 252 -4.25 11.12 1.78
C ARG A 252 -3.08 10.85 0.84
N ALA A 253 -2.13 10.04 1.27
CA ALA A 253 -0.98 9.68 0.46
C ALA A 253 -1.34 9.15 -0.94
N ILE A 254 -2.43 8.39 -1.04
CA ILE A 254 -2.87 7.84 -2.32
C ILE A 254 -3.38 8.94 -3.26
N ASP A 255 -4.03 9.96 -2.72
CA ASP A 255 -4.54 11.10 -3.50
C ASP A 255 -3.36 11.97 -3.95
N VAL A 256 -2.38 12.24 -3.07
CA VAL A 256 -1.18 13.02 -3.41
C VAL A 256 -0.34 12.34 -4.48
N VAL A 257 -0.02 11.05 -4.35
CA VAL A 257 0.79 10.36 -5.37
C VAL A 257 0.04 10.17 -6.70
N GLY A 258 -1.28 10.21 -6.66
CA GLY A 258 -2.16 10.12 -7.83
C GLY A 258 -2.43 11.46 -8.52
N MET A 259 -1.95 12.59 -7.95
CA MET A 259 -2.18 13.91 -8.52
C MET A 259 -1.64 14.03 -9.94
N ARG A 260 -2.39 14.73 -10.78
CA ARG A 260 -2.04 15.08 -12.15
C ARG A 260 -1.87 16.59 -12.28
N PHE A 261 -1.27 17.04 -13.38
CA PHE A 261 -1.15 18.48 -13.64
C PHE A 261 -2.50 19.19 -13.66
N CYS A 262 -3.54 18.58 -14.23
CA CYS A 262 -4.89 19.14 -14.28
C CYS A 262 -5.58 19.28 -12.92
N ASN A 263 -5.00 18.77 -11.84
CA ASN A 263 -5.52 18.98 -10.49
C ASN A 263 -5.15 20.35 -9.89
N ILE A 264 -4.24 21.08 -10.53
CA ILE A 264 -3.79 22.41 -10.08
C ILE A 264 -4.25 23.43 -11.09
N ASP A 265 -5.07 24.32 -10.63
CA ASP A 265 -5.53 25.49 -11.38
C ASP A 265 -4.70 26.68 -10.90
N TRP A 266 -3.76 27.10 -11.74
CA TRP A 266 -2.83 28.20 -11.45
C TRP A 266 -3.48 29.59 -11.60
N ASP A 267 -4.55 29.67 -12.40
CA ASP A 267 -5.24 30.94 -12.65
C ASP A 267 -6.18 31.28 -11.48
N THR A 268 -6.87 30.28 -10.94
CA THR A 268 -7.76 30.46 -9.77
C THR A 268 -7.06 30.20 -8.43
N ASN A 269 -5.78 29.77 -8.44
CA ASN A 269 -5.04 29.35 -7.25
C ASN A 269 -5.77 28.26 -6.46
N GLU A 270 -6.20 27.20 -7.13
CA GLU A 270 -6.94 26.09 -6.53
C GLU A 270 -6.31 24.73 -6.80
N ILE A 271 -6.48 23.83 -5.83
CA ILE A 271 -6.16 22.41 -5.96
C ILE A 271 -7.47 21.64 -5.95
N ARG A 272 -7.82 20.96 -7.05
CA ARG A 272 -9.04 20.13 -7.18
C ARG A 272 -8.67 18.66 -7.15
N VAL A 273 -9.10 17.93 -6.12
CA VAL A 273 -8.76 16.53 -5.92
C VAL A 273 -10.00 15.68 -5.72
N ARG A 274 -10.19 14.67 -6.56
CA ARG A 274 -11.17 13.61 -6.34
C ARG A 274 -10.52 12.51 -5.50
N GLN A 275 -10.97 12.38 -4.27
CA GLN A 275 -10.39 11.43 -3.31
C GLN A 275 -10.70 9.99 -3.70
N GLN A 276 -9.68 9.16 -3.92
CA GLN A 276 -9.85 7.76 -4.38
C GLN A 276 -10.62 6.87 -3.41
N LYS A 277 -10.54 7.14 -2.11
CA LYS A 277 -11.20 6.30 -1.09
C LYS A 277 -12.67 6.66 -0.87
N THR A 278 -13.02 7.93 -0.99
CA THR A 278 -14.37 8.44 -0.65
C THR A 278 -15.17 8.85 -1.88
N ASP A 279 -14.50 8.94 -3.03
CA ASP A 279 -15.02 9.45 -4.29
C ASP A 279 -15.61 10.88 -4.18
N LYS A 280 -15.17 11.62 -3.15
CA LYS A 280 -15.57 13.02 -2.92
C LYS A 280 -14.58 13.94 -3.62
N GLU A 281 -15.08 14.90 -4.35
CA GLU A 281 -14.29 15.99 -4.88
C GLU A 281 -14.13 17.07 -3.81
N ILE A 282 -12.91 17.57 -3.64
CA ILE A 282 -12.56 18.66 -2.75
C ILE A 282 -11.79 19.72 -3.53
N THR A 283 -12.12 20.98 -3.28
CA THR A 283 -11.39 22.14 -3.78
C THR A 283 -10.70 22.81 -2.60
N LEU A 284 -9.41 23.06 -2.73
CA LEU A 284 -8.56 23.64 -1.69
C LEU A 284 -7.84 24.86 -2.27
N PRO A 285 -7.66 25.95 -1.50
CA PRO A 285 -6.85 27.07 -1.94
C PRO A 285 -5.38 26.65 -2.09
N LEU A 286 -4.72 27.08 -3.15
CA LEU A 286 -3.28 26.88 -3.35
C LEU A 286 -2.52 27.95 -2.57
N SER A 287 -2.00 27.63 -1.40
CA SER A 287 -1.15 28.55 -0.64
C SER A 287 0.19 28.79 -1.34
N GLU A 288 0.78 29.96 -1.10
CA GLU A 288 2.10 30.34 -1.66
C GLU A 288 3.18 29.31 -1.35
N GLU A 289 3.25 28.83 -0.11
CA GLU A 289 4.23 27.80 0.32
C GLU A 289 4.13 26.53 -0.53
N VAL A 290 2.92 26.03 -0.73
CA VAL A 290 2.69 24.81 -1.51
C VAL A 290 2.89 25.07 -3.00
N GLY A 291 2.43 26.21 -3.51
CA GLY A 291 2.61 26.62 -4.91
C GLY A 291 4.08 26.72 -5.28
N CYS A 292 4.88 27.41 -4.47
CA CYS A 292 6.33 27.52 -4.66
C CYS A 292 7.03 26.15 -4.62
N ALA A 293 6.63 25.26 -3.70
CA ALA A 293 7.21 23.92 -3.61
C ALA A 293 6.87 23.06 -4.84
N LEU A 294 5.65 23.18 -5.36
CA LEU A 294 5.23 22.50 -6.59
C LEU A 294 5.99 23.01 -7.81
N ILE A 295 6.12 24.33 -7.96
CA ILE A 295 6.86 24.95 -9.07
C ILE A 295 8.34 24.55 -9.02
N ASP A 296 8.97 24.59 -7.83
CA ASP A 296 10.37 24.19 -7.69
C ASP A 296 10.56 22.71 -8.05
N TYR A 297 9.66 21.83 -7.65
CA TYR A 297 9.71 20.43 -8.06
C TYR A 297 9.52 20.28 -9.58
N ILE A 298 8.51 20.92 -10.16
CA ILE A 298 8.19 20.80 -11.59
C ILE A 298 9.36 21.28 -12.46
N LYS A 299 9.91 22.46 -12.14
CA LYS A 299 10.98 23.09 -12.93
C LYS A 299 12.35 22.47 -12.70
N ASN A 300 12.68 22.19 -11.43
CA ASN A 300 14.05 21.89 -11.00
C ASN A 300 14.24 20.49 -10.45
N GLY A 301 13.18 19.68 -10.31
CA GLY A 301 13.26 18.37 -9.68
C GLY A 301 12.65 17.23 -10.46
N ARG A 302 11.60 17.50 -11.25
CA ARG A 302 10.85 16.44 -11.92
C ARG A 302 11.60 15.93 -13.15
N PRO A 303 11.85 14.60 -13.28
CA PRO A 303 12.39 14.04 -14.51
C PRO A 303 11.49 14.33 -15.73
N SER A 304 12.10 14.60 -16.87
CA SER A 304 11.36 14.72 -18.12
C SER A 304 10.75 13.35 -18.49
N ALA A 305 9.43 13.27 -18.51
CA ALA A 305 8.70 12.07 -18.85
C ALA A 305 7.30 12.42 -19.35
N ASN A 306 6.87 11.74 -20.42
CA ASN A 306 5.53 11.90 -20.98
C ASN A 306 4.52 11.13 -20.13
N THR A 307 4.02 11.76 -19.07
CA THR A 307 3.03 11.20 -18.15
C THR A 307 2.20 12.31 -17.52
N PRO A 308 0.88 12.12 -17.36
CA PRO A 308 0.00 13.12 -16.75
C PRO A 308 0.21 13.28 -15.25
N TYR A 309 0.92 12.36 -14.60
CA TYR A 309 1.14 12.43 -13.16
C TYR A 309 2.11 13.53 -12.78
N LEU A 310 1.75 14.31 -11.78
CA LEU A 310 2.59 15.36 -11.22
C LEU A 310 3.81 14.76 -10.53
N PHE A 311 3.60 13.83 -9.61
CA PHE A 311 4.65 13.16 -8.85
C PHE A 311 5.00 11.81 -9.44
N ILE A 312 6.26 11.64 -9.84
CA ILE A 312 6.74 10.43 -10.50
C ILE A 312 7.97 9.84 -9.83
N LYS A 313 8.30 8.61 -10.21
CA LYS A 313 9.57 7.97 -9.80
C LYS A 313 10.73 8.71 -10.43
N HIS A 314 11.86 8.77 -9.69
CA HIS A 314 13.12 9.32 -10.19
C HIS A 314 14.08 8.24 -10.73
N SER A 315 13.60 7.03 -10.87
CA SER A 315 14.32 5.91 -11.51
C SER A 315 13.48 5.35 -12.65
N ALA A 316 14.11 5.05 -13.75
CA ALA A 316 13.46 4.46 -14.92
C ALA A 316 12.94 3.03 -14.62
N PRO A 317 11.84 2.61 -15.28
CA PRO A 317 10.98 3.46 -16.08
C PRO A 317 10.21 4.47 -15.22
N TYR A 318 10.18 5.72 -15.67
CA TYR A 318 9.45 6.77 -14.99
C TYR A 318 7.95 6.47 -15.00
N GLY A 319 7.27 6.73 -13.88
CA GLY A 319 5.84 6.47 -13.78
C GLY A 319 5.31 6.80 -12.41
N ALA A 320 4.01 6.54 -12.20
CA ALA A 320 3.32 6.83 -10.96
C ALA A 320 4.02 6.24 -9.73
N LEU A 321 3.97 6.99 -8.63
CA LEU A 321 4.43 6.55 -7.32
C LEU A 321 3.37 5.63 -6.66
N SER A 322 3.81 4.80 -5.74
CA SER A 322 2.88 4.11 -4.83
C SER A 322 2.75 4.88 -3.52
N SER A 323 1.58 4.80 -2.88
CA SER A 323 1.35 5.43 -1.57
C SER A 323 2.30 4.91 -0.47
N GLY A 324 2.83 3.69 -0.62
CA GLY A 324 3.83 3.14 0.28
C GLY A 324 5.16 3.92 0.29
N VAL A 325 5.54 4.52 -0.84
CA VAL A 325 6.72 5.41 -0.91
C VAL A 325 6.54 6.63 -0.01
N MET A 326 5.33 7.19 0.01
CA MET A 326 5.00 8.34 0.86
C MET A 326 5.13 8.00 2.35
N ALA A 327 4.59 6.85 2.76
CA ALA A 327 4.69 6.40 4.15
C ALA A 327 6.16 6.19 4.58
N LEU A 328 6.99 5.60 3.71
CA LEU A 328 8.41 5.41 3.96
C LEU A 328 9.15 6.75 4.05
N ASN A 329 8.85 7.70 3.16
CA ASN A 329 9.46 9.02 3.18
C ASN A 329 9.17 9.75 4.49
N VAL A 330 7.90 9.81 4.91
CA VAL A 330 7.52 10.46 6.18
C VAL A 330 8.26 9.82 7.35
N SER A 331 8.28 8.48 7.46
CA SER A 331 9.01 7.77 8.52
C SER A 331 10.51 8.08 8.50
N THR A 332 11.11 8.23 7.31
CA THR A 332 12.53 8.57 7.17
C THR A 332 12.81 9.99 7.66
N TYR A 333 11.97 10.96 7.29
CA TYR A 333 12.14 12.35 7.71
C TYR A 333 11.82 12.56 9.19
N MET A 334 10.86 11.83 9.76
CA MET A 334 10.65 11.80 11.21
C MET A 334 11.92 11.40 11.97
N ARG A 335 12.58 10.32 11.53
CA ARG A 335 13.84 9.87 12.14
C ARG A 335 14.96 10.90 11.97
N ARG A 336 15.07 11.55 10.80
CA ARG A 336 16.05 12.62 10.55
C ARG A 336 15.81 13.85 11.43
N ALA A 337 14.56 14.18 11.68
CA ALA A 337 14.15 15.27 12.55
C ALA A 337 14.30 14.95 14.05
N GLY A 338 14.77 13.76 14.41
CA GLY A 338 14.89 13.34 15.81
C GLY A 338 13.53 13.24 16.53
N ILE A 339 12.46 12.91 15.80
CA ILE A 339 11.13 12.76 16.41
C ILE A 339 11.02 11.41 17.10
N ASP A 340 10.69 11.44 18.39
CA ASP A 340 10.37 10.21 19.12
C ASP A 340 9.06 9.61 18.64
N SER A 341 9.15 8.43 18.05
CA SER A 341 8.02 7.66 17.56
C SER A 341 7.75 6.41 18.39
N THR A 342 8.36 6.27 19.56
CA THR A 342 8.17 5.12 20.45
C THR A 342 6.71 4.97 20.84
N GLY A 343 6.12 3.80 20.57
CA GLY A 343 4.70 3.54 20.82
C GLY A 343 3.71 4.29 19.93
N LYS A 344 4.18 5.18 19.06
CA LYS A 344 3.34 5.95 18.11
C LYS A 344 3.40 5.35 16.70
N ARG A 345 2.35 5.60 15.91
CA ARG A 345 2.36 5.24 14.48
C ARG A 345 3.26 6.20 13.72
N THR A 346 3.88 5.70 12.65
CA THR A 346 4.67 6.47 11.70
C THR A 346 4.02 6.41 10.31
N GLY A 347 4.43 7.28 9.40
CA GLY A 347 3.96 7.30 8.02
C GLY A 347 2.97 8.42 7.73
N SER A 348 2.50 8.50 6.48
CA SER A 348 1.78 9.67 5.95
C SER A 348 0.45 10.00 6.64
N HIS A 349 -0.25 8.99 7.17
CA HIS A 349 -1.52 9.22 7.86
C HIS A 349 -1.39 10.06 9.15
N ILE A 350 -0.21 10.07 9.76
CA ILE A 350 0.00 10.85 10.98
C ILE A 350 -0.10 12.36 10.73
N LEU A 351 0.39 12.84 9.57
CA LEU A 351 0.31 14.26 9.21
C LEU A 351 -1.15 14.73 9.16
N ARG A 352 -2.00 13.92 8.54
CA ARG A 352 -3.45 14.18 8.50
C ARG A 352 -4.10 14.12 9.89
N HIS A 353 -3.71 13.16 10.74
CA HIS A 353 -4.21 13.06 12.11
C HIS A 353 -3.75 14.25 12.95
N SER A 354 -2.50 14.69 12.79
CA SER A 354 -1.95 15.85 13.48
C SER A 354 -2.64 17.13 13.04
N LEU A 355 -2.87 17.34 11.74
CA LEU A 355 -3.64 18.47 11.24
C LEU A 355 -5.05 18.52 11.86
N ALA A 356 -5.78 17.39 11.82
CA ALA A 356 -7.11 17.30 12.39
C ALA A 356 -7.13 17.62 13.90
N SER A 357 -6.13 17.13 14.64
CA SER A 357 -5.99 17.43 16.07
C SER A 357 -5.64 18.89 16.35
N ASN A 358 -4.77 19.48 15.53
CA ASN A 358 -4.38 20.88 15.66
C ASN A 358 -5.55 21.84 15.35
N LEU A 359 -6.35 21.53 14.30
CA LEU A 359 -7.57 22.27 13.99
C LEU A 359 -8.58 22.19 15.16
N LEU A 360 -8.73 20.99 15.75
CA LEU A 360 -9.60 20.83 16.91
C LEU A 360 -9.12 21.64 18.11
N LYS A 361 -7.82 21.67 18.39
CA LYS A 361 -7.21 22.49 19.43
C LYS A 361 -7.39 24.01 19.16
N ALA A 362 -7.40 24.42 17.90
CA ALA A 362 -7.70 25.78 17.46
C ALA A 362 -9.21 26.12 17.53
N ASN A 363 -10.02 25.26 18.15
CA ASN A 363 -11.48 25.44 18.31
C ASN A 363 -12.30 25.35 17.03
N GLU A 364 -11.75 24.78 15.95
CA GLU A 364 -12.52 24.54 14.74
C GLU A 364 -13.62 23.49 14.97
N GLN A 365 -14.77 23.71 14.34
CA GLN A 365 -15.91 22.81 14.47
C GLN A 365 -15.68 21.47 13.74
N LEU A 366 -16.16 20.36 14.32
CA LEU A 366 -16.02 19.04 13.72
C LEU A 366 -16.55 18.93 12.27
N PRO A 367 -17.70 19.54 11.90
CA PRO A 367 -18.15 19.56 10.51
C PRO A 367 -17.12 20.19 9.57
N VAL A 368 -16.54 21.33 9.95
CA VAL A 368 -15.50 22.04 9.16
C VAL A 368 -14.26 21.16 9.00
N ILE A 369 -13.77 20.57 10.08
CA ILE A 369 -12.64 19.60 10.02
C ILE A 369 -12.97 18.43 9.11
N SER A 370 -14.21 17.90 9.20
CA SER A 370 -14.67 16.78 8.37
C SER A 370 -14.70 17.17 6.89
N GLU A 371 -15.08 18.39 6.56
CA GLU A 371 -15.12 18.91 5.21
C GLU A 371 -13.73 19.11 4.62
N ILE A 372 -12.84 19.81 5.34
CA ILE A 372 -11.43 20.02 4.96
C ILE A 372 -10.75 18.67 4.66
N LEU A 373 -10.99 17.69 5.50
CA LEU A 373 -10.42 16.35 5.32
C LEU A 373 -11.16 15.50 4.27
N GLY A 374 -12.33 15.90 3.77
CA GLY A 374 -13.15 15.12 2.84
C GLY A 374 -13.60 13.78 3.43
N HIS A 375 -14.08 13.79 4.68
CA HIS A 375 -14.71 12.61 5.27
C HIS A 375 -16.12 12.42 4.73
N LYS A 376 -16.55 11.15 4.51
CA LYS A 376 -17.95 10.84 4.15
C LYS A 376 -18.93 11.10 5.30
N SER A 377 -18.42 11.03 6.53
CA SER A 377 -19.21 11.15 7.75
C SER A 377 -18.36 11.75 8.85
N THR A 378 -18.99 12.62 9.67
CA THR A 378 -18.38 13.21 10.87
C THR A 378 -17.97 12.15 11.91
N GLU A 379 -18.54 10.95 11.85
CA GLU A 379 -18.16 9.82 12.71
C GLU A 379 -16.67 9.50 12.61
N SER A 380 -16.09 9.59 11.40
CA SER A 380 -14.64 9.42 11.20
C SER A 380 -13.82 10.50 11.91
N THR A 381 -14.39 11.69 12.11
CA THR A 381 -13.77 12.85 12.77
C THR A 381 -13.89 12.76 14.28
N LYS A 382 -14.91 12.09 14.82
CA LYS A 382 -15.09 11.89 16.27
C LYS A 382 -13.92 11.18 16.95
N SER A 383 -13.14 10.41 16.19
CA SER A 383 -11.95 9.78 16.73
C SER A 383 -10.93 10.79 17.28
N TYR A 384 -10.93 12.02 16.77
CA TYR A 384 -10.03 13.09 17.21
C TYR A 384 -10.47 13.74 18.52
N LEU A 385 -11.76 13.71 18.87
CA LEU A 385 -12.24 14.17 20.18
C LEU A 385 -11.57 13.46 21.34
N LYS A 386 -11.16 12.20 21.15
CA LYS A 386 -10.44 11.42 22.15
C LYS A 386 -9.02 11.90 22.44
N VAL A 387 -8.49 12.77 21.59
CA VAL A 387 -7.15 13.36 21.72
C VAL A 387 -7.18 14.63 22.54
N ASP A 388 -8.35 15.28 22.62
CA ASP A 388 -8.52 16.56 23.32
C ASP A 388 -8.81 16.33 24.80
N LEU A 389 -7.75 15.90 25.53
CA LEU A 389 -7.82 15.68 26.97
C LEU A 389 -8.08 16.97 27.74
N ASP A 390 -7.64 18.11 27.24
CA ASP A 390 -7.80 19.40 27.94
C ASP A 390 -9.25 19.81 27.95
N ARG A 391 -9.98 19.65 26.85
CA ARG A 391 -11.44 19.85 26.81
C ARG A 391 -12.20 18.83 27.63
N LEU A 392 -11.78 17.55 27.62
CA LEU A 392 -12.39 16.53 28.45
C LEU A 392 -12.21 16.84 29.95
N ARG A 393 -11.07 17.40 30.34
CA ARG A 393 -10.83 17.85 31.72
C ARG A 393 -11.74 19.00 32.13
N GLN A 394 -12.07 19.93 31.21
CA GLN A 394 -13.02 21.00 31.48
C GLN A 394 -14.45 20.50 31.72
N CYS A 395 -14.79 19.35 31.17
CA CYS A 395 -16.06 18.67 31.38
C CYS A 395 -16.06 17.71 32.56
N ALA A 396 -14.90 17.51 33.21
CA ALA A 396 -14.81 16.65 34.37
C ALA A 396 -15.52 17.31 35.56
N LEU A 397 -16.42 16.56 36.22
CA LEU A 397 -16.97 16.98 37.49
C LEU A 397 -15.86 16.99 38.54
N ASP A 398 -15.94 17.91 39.49
CA ASP A 398 -15.04 17.92 40.62
C ASP A 398 -15.14 16.60 41.35
N VAL A 399 -13.99 15.96 41.56
CA VAL A 399 -13.95 14.72 42.33
C VAL A 399 -14.26 15.05 43.79
N PRO A 400 -15.35 14.53 44.36
CA PRO A 400 -15.67 14.78 45.77
C PRO A 400 -14.50 14.34 46.63
N PHE A 401 -14.25 15.11 47.69
CA PHE A 401 -13.16 14.82 48.64
C PHE A 401 -13.38 13.42 49.23
N VAL A 402 -12.50 12.51 48.91
CA VAL A 402 -12.54 11.13 49.45
C VAL A 402 -11.61 11.09 50.66
N SER A 403 -12.12 10.69 51.81
CA SER A 403 -11.32 10.62 53.04
C SER A 403 -10.19 9.60 52.92
N SER A 404 -9.09 9.82 53.62
CA SER A 404 -7.97 8.87 53.71
C SER A 404 -8.44 7.46 54.14
N LEU A 405 -9.42 7.37 55.05
CA LEU A 405 -10.07 6.13 55.48
C LEU A 405 -10.64 5.29 54.32
N PHE A 406 -11.13 5.92 53.24
CA PHE A 406 -11.62 5.19 52.09
C PHE A 406 -10.47 4.51 51.32
N TYR A 407 -9.34 5.18 51.18
CA TYR A 407 -8.15 4.60 50.55
C TYR A 407 -7.49 3.53 51.39
N ASP A 408 -7.45 3.71 52.72
CA ASP A 408 -6.93 2.71 53.63
C ASP A 408 -7.76 1.41 53.61
N ASN A 409 -9.09 1.52 53.51
CA ASN A 409 -9.99 0.38 53.34
C ASN A 409 -9.87 -0.29 51.96
N LEU A 410 -9.55 0.46 50.91
CA LEU A 410 -9.41 -0.06 49.52
C LEU A 410 -8.10 -0.82 49.33
N TYR A 411 -7.03 -0.40 50.01
CA TYR A 411 -5.69 -0.94 49.88
C TYR A 411 -5.24 -1.81 51.05
N GLY A 412 -6.15 -2.12 51.97
CA GLY A 412 -5.93 -3.11 53.04
C GLY A 412 -4.82 -2.74 54.02
N LYS A 413 -4.67 -1.44 54.35
CA LYS A 413 -3.79 -0.97 55.43
C LYS A 413 -4.55 -0.75 56.70
#